data_0d67c1f7dad311408e58574ce950506c
#
_entry.id   0d67c1f7dad311408e58574ce950506c
#
_cell.length_a   1.000
_cell.length_b   1.000
_cell.length_c   1.000
_cell.angle_alpha   90.00
_cell.angle_beta   90.00
_cell.angle_gamma   90.00
#
_symmetry.space_group_name_H-M   'P 1'
#
loop_
_entity.id
_entity.type
_entity.pdbx_description
1 polymer ?
#
loop_
_entity_poly.entity_id
_entity_poly.type
_entity_poly.pdbx_seq_one_letter_code
_entity_poly.pdbx_strand_id
1 'polypeptide(L)'
;MNKKLYISLIFSNLVVFKTLSLNHRMYNLFTKFVKIHEICKQFSENLVNESGNVPRRGPVPKFSDLEVVALSLTAEAESIDSEKWLFDYKLQEYKDSIPNLIFNDRRKKTAGLCGELRKRIAMEMDGGEEQFFVDSKPIEVCRVARGKRCKMGCTSDFSQAPDFGFCASQNTYYFGYKLHALCGLSGVIHSYDLSKVSVADLHYMDVKHTYHDCSILGDKGYVGADVQLDLFETTHIKLECPYRHNQKEWKPTFVPLAKARKRIETLFSQLTDQFLVIRSYAKITNGLFARIIGKISALTILQYVNFINNRPIGRIKYALN
;
A
#
# COMPACT_ATOMS: atom_id res chain seq x y z
N MET A 1 36.97 -1.28 5.52
CA MET A 1 36.63 -1.07 6.94
C MET A 1 35.50 -2.04 7.31
N ASN A 2 35.67 -2.77 8.36
CA ASN A 2 35.22 -4.13 8.65
C ASN A 2 33.70 -4.41 8.63
N LYS A 3 33.26 -5.39 7.83
CA LYS A 3 31.97 -6.12 7.97
C LYS A 3 31.67 -6.61 9.41
N LYS A 4 32.69 -6.83 10.21
CA LYS A 4 32.58 -7.21 11.63
C LYS A 4 32.02 -6.12 12.55
N LEU A 5 32.20 -4.82 12.25
CA LEU A 5 31.66 -3.73 13.07
C LEU A 5 30.14 -3.52 12.87
N TYR A 6 29.64 -3.74 11.67
CA TYR A 6 28.22 -3.58 11.38
C TYR A 6 27.36 -4.70 12.01
N ILE A 7 27.88 -5.94 11.96
CA ILE A 7 27.30 -7.09 12.67
C ILE A 7 27.39 -6.87 14.19
N SER A 8 28.44 -6.23 14.70
CA SER A 8 28.61 -5.91 16.12
C SER A 8 27.59 -4.86 16.62
N LEU A 9 27.21 -3.85 15.82
CA LEU A 9 26.19 -2.86 16.22
C LEU A 9 24.77 -3.46 16.26
N ILE A 10 24.45 -4.31 15.29
CA ILE A 10 23.19 -5.06 15.30
C ILE A 10 23.21 -6.09 16.45
N PHE A 11 24.35 -6.76 16.70
CA PHE A 11 24.51 -7.71 17.80
C PHE A 11 24.61 -7.04 19.17
N SER A 12 25.20 -5.86 19.32
CA SER A 12 25.20 -5.13 20.59
C SER A 12 23.80 -4.62 20.96
N ASN A 13 23.00 -4.17 19.99
CA ASN A 13 21.59 -3.89 20.20
C ASN A 13 20.77 -5.18 20.43
N LEU A 14 21.09 -6.30 19.79
CA LEU A 14 20.49 -7.62 20.05
C LEU A 14 20.85 -8.17 21.42
N VAL A 15 22.05 -7.92 21.93
CA VAL A 15 22.48 -8.37 23.27
C VAL A 15 21.79 -7.58 24.38
N VAL A 16 21.55 -6.28 24.19
CA VAL A 16 20.72 -5.47 25.10
C VAL A 16 19.28 -6.02 25.14
N PHE A 17 18.75 -6.53 24.02
CA PHE A 17 17.44 -7.18 23.96
C PHE A 17 17.38 -8.54 24.71
N LYS A 18 18.47 -9.27 24.81
CA LYS A 18 18.50 -10.59 25.48
C LYS A 18 18.54 -10.54 26.99
N THR A 19 18.88 -9.40 27.58
CA THR A 19 19.11 -9.29 29.05
C THR A 19 17.93 -8.72 29.83
N LEU A 20 16.88 -8.24 29.12
CA LEU A 20 15.66 -7.79 29.79
C LEU A 20 14.59 -8.87 29.66
N SER A 21 13.93 -9.22 30.75
CA SER A 21 12.74 -10.09 30.78
C SER A 21 11.57 -9.42 30.11
N LEU A 22 11.63 -9.33 28.76
CA LEU A 22 10.70 -8.61 27.92
C LEU A 22 9.37 -9.35 27.87
N ASN A 23 8.30 -8.60 28.09
CA ASN A 23 6.92 -9.02 27.90
C ASN A 23 6.80 -9.77 26.55
N HIS A 24 6.28 -10.99 26.55
CA HIS A 24 6.16 -11.88 25.38
C HIS A 24 5.60 -11.17 24.12
N ARG A 25 4.75 -10.14 24.31
CA ARG A 25 4.20 -9.32 23.23
C ARG A 25 5.21 -8.37 22.57
N MET A 26 6.21 -7.89 23.29
CA MET A 26 7.26 -6.99 22.75
C MET A 26 8.30 -7.78 21.96
N TYR A 27 8.68 -8.95 22.44
CA TYR A 27 9.54 -9.86 21.70
C TYR A 27 8.96 -10.20 20.33
N ASN A 28 7.63 -10.41 20.24
CA ASN A 28 6.94 -10.71 19.01
C ASN A 28 7.00 -9.53 18.01
N LEU A 29 6.80 -8.27 18.44
CA LEU A 29 6.88 -7.10 17.55
C LEU A 29 8.27 -6.91 16.98
N PHE A 30 9.30 -7.06 17.81
CA PHE A 30 10.69 -6.94 17.38
C PHE A 30 11.09 -8.03 16.38
N THR A 31 10.73 -9.27 16.63
CA THR A 31 11.00 -10.38 15.70
C THR A 31 10.35 -10.14 14.33
N LYS A 32 9.12 -9.62 14.31
CA LYS A 32 8.42 -9.24 13.09
C LYS A 32 9.11 -8.07 12.38
N PHE A 33 9.56 -7.07 13.13
CA PHE A 33 10.33 -5.95 12.60
C PHE A 33 11.63 -6.42 11.93
N VAL A 34 12.40 -7.28 12.57
CA VAL A 34 13.64 -7.83 12.00
C VAL A 34 13.35 -8.56 10.68
N LYS A 35 12.35 -9.42 10.65
CA LYS A 35 11.95 -10.16 9.44
C LYS A 35 11.54 -9.23 8.30
N ILE A 36 10.73 -8.22 8.59
CA ILE A 36 10.30 -7.23 7.58
C ILE A 36 11.49 -6.37 7.13
N HIS A 37 12.39 -5.98 8.05
CA HIS A 37 13.59 -5.23 7.72
C HIS A 37 14.53 -6.01 6.79
N GLU A 38 14.73 -7.30 7.03
CA GLU A 38 15.52 -8.18 6.17
C GLU A 38 14.93 -8.26 4.75
N ILE A 39 13.61 -8.41 4.63
CA ILE A 39 12.92 -8.36 3.33
C ILE A 39 13.15 -6.99 2.67
N CYS A 40 12.91 -5.89 3.36
CA CYS A 40 13.15 -4.56 2.82
C CYS A 40 14.60 -4.39 2.34
N LYS A 41 15.57 -4.90 3.10
CA LYS A 41 16.99 -4.86 2.75
C LYS A 41 17.30 -5.67 1.47
N GLN A 42 16.71 -6.85 1.31
CA GLN A 42 16.86 -7.69 0.11
C GLN A 42 16.46 -6.93 -1.16
N PHE A 43 15.39 -6.13 -1.11
CA PHE A 43 14.86 -5.40 -2.27
C PHE A 43 15.33 -3.95 -2.38
N SER A 44 16.27 -3.50 -1.51
CA SER A 44 16.69 -2.10 -1.44
C SER A 44 17.92 -1.75 -2.29
N GLU A 45 18.43 -2.69 -3.08
CA GLU A 45 19.60 -2.46 -3.95
C GLU A 45 19.39 -1.22 -4.83
N ASN A 46 20.42 -0.35 -4.89
CA ASN A 46 20.40 0.93 -5.62
C ASN A 46 19.32 1.95 -5.17
N LEU A 47 18.53 1.67 -4.13
CA LEU A 47 17.57 2.62 -3.54
C LEU A 47 18.14 3.34 -2.32
N VAL A 48 19.03 2.68 -1.59
CA VAL A 48 19.66 3.22 -0.37
C VAL A 48 21.17 3.00 -0.41
N ASN A 49 21.90 3.80 0.37
CA ASN A 49 23.34 3.62 0.58
C ASN A 49 23.61 2.46 1.57
N GLU A 50 24.89 2.17 1.82
CA GLU A 50 25.34 1.12 2.75
C GLU A 50 24.76 1.25 4.17
N SER A 51 24.43 2.48 4.59
CA SER A 51 23.82 2.78 5.90
C SER A 51 22.29 2.66 5.89
N GLY A 52 21.67 2.20 4.79
CA GLY A 52 20.22 2.04 4.66
C GLY A 52 19.45 3.37 4.50
N ASN A 53 20.11 4.45 4.06
CA ASN A 53 19.48 5.74 3.85
C ASN A 53 19.40 6.09 2.37
N VAL A 54 18.29 6.73 1.96
CA VAL A 54 18.17 7.35 0.65
C VAL A 54 19.27 8.40 0.50
N PRO A 55 20.02 8.39 -0.61
CA PRO A 55 21.12 9.34 -0.83
C PRO A 55 20.66 10.80 -0.69
N ARG A 56 21.26 11.53 0.22
CA ARG A 56 20.98 12.95 0.47
C ARG A 56 22.15 13.63 1.18
N ARG A 57 22.22 14.96 1.10
CA ARG A 57 23.16 15.77 1.88
C ARG A 57 22.69 15.85 3.36
N GLY A 58 23.65 15.92 4.26
CA GLY A 58 23.40 16.13 5.69
C GLY A 58 23.89 15.00 6.59
N PRO A 59 23.64 15.09 7.91
CA PRO A 59 24.10 14.10 8.87
C PRO A 59 23.38 12.76 8.67
N VAL A 60 24.09 11.66 8.86
CA VAL A 60 23.54 10.31 8.79
C VAL A 60 22.67 10.07 10.03
N PRO A 61 21.40 9.72 9.87
CA PRO A 61 20.52 9.41 11.00
C PRO A 61 20.95 8.14 11.72
N LYS A 62 20.81 8.10 13.05
CA LYS A 62 21.04 6.89 13.86
C LYS A 62 20.08 5.76 13.50
N PHE A 63 18.83 6.09 13.20
CA PHE A 63 17.79 5.18 12.72
C PHE A 63 17.62 5.40 11.22
N SER A 64 17.97 4.44 10.38
CA SER A 64 18.03 4.58 8.93
C SER A 64 16.65 4.77 8.29
N ASP A 65 16.61 5.18 7.01
CA ASP A 65 15.35 5.29 6.28
C ASP A 65 14.71 3.92 6.04
N LEU A 66 15.53 2.89 5.84
CA LEU A 66 15.06 1.52 5.67
C LEU A 66 14.43 0.98 6.96
N GLU A 67 15.02 1.31 8.13
CA GLU A 67 14.43 0.97 9.44
C GLU A 67 13.12 1.72 9.69
N VAL A 68 13.01 2.99 9.27
CA VAL A 68 11.74 3.74 9.34
C VAL A 68 10.66 3.06 8.51
N VAL A 69 10.97 2.65 7.28
CA VAL A 69 10.05 1.91 6.42
C VAL A 69 9.66 0.59 7.08
N ALA A 70 10.63 -0.21 7.51
CA ALA A 70 10.38 -1.51 8.14
C ALA A 70 9.51 -1.41 9.41
N LEU A 71 9.78 -0.42 10.27
CA LEU A 71 8.97 -0.18 11.46
C LEU A 71 7.54 0.25 11.12
N SER A 72 7.39 1.13 10.10
CA SER A 72 6.08 1.53 9.60
C SER A 72 5.28 0.33 9.09
N LEU A 73 5.91 -0.53 8.28
CA LEU A 73 5.28 -1.72 7.71
C LEU A 73 4.95 -2.76 8.78
N THR A 74 5.79 -2.89 9.81
CA THR A 74 5.53 -3.76 10.96
C THR A 74 4.31 -3.28 11.75
N ALA A 75 4.19 -1.98 11.97
CA ALA A 75 3.03 -1.40 12.65
C ALA A 75 1.74 -1.63 11.86
N GLU A 76 1.76 -1.42 10.54
CA GLU A 76 0.60 -1.69 9.69
C GLU A 76 0.25 -3.18 9.64
N ALA A 77 1.24 -4.08 9.56
CA ALA A 77 1.03 -5.54 9.58
C ALA A 77 0.40 -6.04 10.90
N GLU A 78 0.65 -5.34 12.01
CA GLU A 78 0.05 -5.60 13.33
C GLU A 78 -1.25 -4.82 13.56
N SER A 79 -1.80 -4.18 12.53
CA SER A 79 -3.01 -3.35 12.61
C SER A 79 -2.90 -2.19 13.62
N ILE A 80 -1.69 -1.67 13.81
CA ILE A 80 -1.43 -0.53 14.70
C ILE A 80 -1.59 0.76 13.90
N ASP A 81 -2.73 1.37 13.94
CA ASP A 81 -3.06 2.60 13.21
C ASP A 81 -2.65 3.89 13.94
N SER A 82 -2.40 3.82 15.25
CA SER A 82 -2.01 4.94 16.10
C SER A 82 -0.50 4.96 16.36
N GLU A 83 0.20 5.92 15.75
CA GLU A 83 1.62 6.15 16.02
C GLU A 83 1.88 6.49 17.50
N LYS A 84 1.00 7.29 18.11
CA LYS A 84 1.11 7.61 19.54
C LYS A 84 1.06 6.33 20.37
N TRP A 85 0.11 5.43 20.10
CA TRP A 85 0.01 4.16 20.82
C TRP A 85 1.24 3.27 20.58
N LEU A 86 1.75 3.22 19.34
CA LEU A 86 2.98 2.50 19.00
C LEU A 86 4.14 2.95 19.88
N PHE A 87 4.38 4.27 19.99
CA PHE A 87 5.52 4.80 20.75
C PHE A 87 5.30 4.80 22.26
N ASP A 88 4.08 5.05 22.73
CA ASP A 88 3.79 5.15 24.17
C ASP A 88 3.71 3.76 24.85
N TYR A 89 3.28 2.73 24.11
CA TYR A 89 3.02 1.41 24.70
C TYR A 89 3.85 0.27 24.12
N LYS A 90 4.27 0.35 22.85
CA LYS A 90 5.02 -0.74 22.21
C LYS A 90 6.52 -0.47 22.10
N LEU A 91 6.90 0.78 21.95
CA LEU A 91 8.29 1.21 21.76
C LEU A 91 8.76 2.14 22.89
N GLN A 92 8.17 2.04 24.08
CA GLN A 92 8.47 2.94 25.18
C GLN A 92 9.96 2.98 25.55
N GLU A 93 10.63 1.84 25.47
CA GLU A 93 12.07 1.69 25.75
C GLU A 93 12.97 2.29 24.66
N TYR A 94 12.41 2.59 23.48
CA TYR A 94 13.14 3.11 22.31
C TYR A 94 12.84 4.59 22.00
N LYS A 95 12.14 5.29 22.90
CA LYS A 95 11.77 6.72 22.71
C LYS A 95 12.97 7.61 22.41
N ASP A 96 14.13 7.29 22.99
CA ASP A 96 15.37 8.05 22.82
C ASP A 96 16.06 7.77 21.47
N SER A 97 15.74 6.64 20.83
CA SER A 97 16.33 6.25 19.53
C SER A 97 15.65 6.94 18.37
N ILE A 98 14.33 7.09 18.42
CA ILE A 98 13.54 7.80 17.41
C ILE A 98 12.30 8.45 18.04
N PRO A 99 12.26 9.78 18.20
CA PRO A 99 11.07 10.49 18.67
C PRO A 99 9.91 10.38 17.68
N ASN A 100 8.67 10.27 18.19
CA ASN A 100 7.46 10.09 17.40
C ASN A 100 7.29 11.16 16.29
N LEU A 101 7.55 12.43 16.58
CA LEU A 101 7.45 13.52 15.61
C LEU A 101 8.42 13.32 14.43
N ILE A 102 9.66 12.93 14.72
CA ILE A 102 10.69 12.66 13.70
C ILE A 102 10.28 11.43 12.87
N PHE A 103 9.74 10.40 13.50
CA PHE A 103 9.27 9.21 12.79
C PHE A 103 8.17 9.54 11.79
N ASN A 104 7.15 10.31 12.20
CA ASN A 104 6.05 10.70 11.32
C ASN A 104 6.53 11.49 10.09
N ASP A 105 7.42 12.44 10.29
CA ASP A 105 7.97 13.23 9.18
C ASP A 105 8.86 12.40 8.27
N ARG A 106 9.68 11.52 8.83
CA ARG A 106 10.51 10.61 8.03
C ARG A 106 9.66 9.60 7.25
N ARG A 107 8.61 9.05 7.85
CA ARG A 107 7.68 8.16 7.15
C ARG A 107 7.06 8.79 5.91
N LYS A 108 6.68 10.08 5.97
CA LYS A 108 6.19 10.83 4.80
C LYS A 108 7.28 10.98 3.73
N LYS A 109 8.53 11.30 4.15
CA LYS A 109 9.67 11.46 3.25
C LYS A 109 10.13 10.14 2.61
N THR A 110 9.97 9.03 3.29
CA THR A 110 10.35 7.68 2.81
C THR A 110 9.20 6.94 2.10
N ALA A 111 8.06 7.59 1.88
CA ALA A 111 6.92 6.98 1.20
C ALA A 111 7.28 6.49 -0.22
N GLY A 112 8.09 7.24 -0.96
CA GLY A 112 8.61 6.83 -2.27
C GLY A 112 9.46 5.56 -2.19
N LEU A 113 10.40 5.48 -1.23
CA LEU A 113 11.19 4.27 -0.97
C LEU A 113 10.28 3.07 -0.65
N CYS A 114 9.27 3.27 0.20
CA CYS A 114 8.30 2.24 0.56
C CYS A 114 7.53 1.72 -0.66
N GLY A 115 7.09 2.63 -1.55
CA GLY A 115 6.39 2.30 -2.78
C GLY A 115 7.26 1.52 -3.77
N GLU A 116 8.54 1.89 -3.90
CA GLU A 116 9.48 1.22 -4.80
C GLU A 116 9.84 -0.18 -4.29
N LEU A 117 10.07 -0.36 -3.00
CA LEU A 117 10.27 -1.68 -2.39
C LEU A 117 9.06 -2.58 -2.65
N ARG A 118 7.85 -2.06 -2.42
CA ARG A 118 6.61 -2.79 -2.71
C ARG A 118 6.55 -3.26 -4.18
N LYS A 119 6.86 -2.35 -5.12
CA LYS A 119 6.84 -2.65 -6.55
C LYS A 119 7.79 -3.81 -6.89
N ARG A 120 9.02 -3.76 -6.41
CA ARG A 120 10.01 -4.83 -6.62
C ARG A 120 9.56 -6.16 -6.02
N ILE A 121 8.98 -6.14 -4.81
CA ILE A 121 8.45 -7.35 -4.16
C ILE A 121 7.26 -7.92 -4.94
N ALA A 122 6.37 -7.07 -5.47
CA ALA A 122 5.26 -7.52 -6.30
C ALA A 122 5.75 -8.15 -7.60
N MET A 123 6.73 -7.56 -8.26
CA MET A 123 7.34 -8.11 -9.49
C MET A 123 8.03 -9.45 -9.25
N GLU A 124 8.66 -9.66 -8.09
CA GLU A 124 9.25 -10.95 -7.72
C GLU A 124 8.20 -12.06 -7.58
N MET A 125 7.02 -11.74 -7.04
CA MET A 125 5.96 -12.72 -6.86
C MET A 125 5.16 -13.01 -8.13
N ASP A 126 4.99 -12.01 -9.01
CA ASP A 126 3.93 -12.01 -10.01
C ASP A 126 4.32 -11.25 -11.30
N GLY A 127 5.63 -11.15 -11.58
CA GLY A 127 6.16 -10.34 -12.70
C GLY A 127 5.84 -10.89 -14.10
N GLY A 128 5.37 -12.12 -14.21
CA GLY A 128 4.94 -12.76 -15.47
C GLY A 128 3.43 -12.75 -15.67
N GLU A 129 2.65 -12.01 -14.88
CA GLU A 129 1.20 -11.97 -14.99
C GLU A 129 0.75 -11.16 -16.21
N GLU A 130 -0.15 -11.73 -16.99
CA GLU A 130 -0.74 -11.12 -18.18
C GLU A 130 -2.24 -10.80 -18.00
N GLN A 131 -2.82 -11.18 -16.87
CA GLN A 131 -4.24 -10.97 -16.57
C GLN A 131 -4.42 -10.21 -15.28
N PHE A 132 -5.02 -9.04 -15.38
CA PHE A 132 -5.20 -8.14 -14.25
C PHE A 132 -6.67 -7.83 -13.99
N PHE A 133 -6.97 -7.46 -12.75
CA PHE A 133 -8.25 -6.91 -12.33
C PHE A 133 -8.05 -5.48 -11.88
N VAL A 134 -8.93 -4.59 -12.34
CA VAL A 134 -8.98 -3.20 -11.89
C VAL A 134 -10.31 -2.93 -11.20
N ASP A 135 -10.24 -2.26 -10.06
CA ASP A 135 -11.42 -1.78 -9.34
C ASP A 135 -11.05 -0.57 -8.48
N SER A 136 -12.06 0.15 -7.98
CA SER A 136 -11.87 1.30 -7.11
C SER A 136 -12.61 1.15 -5.79
N LYS A 137 -12.03 1.75 -4.72
CA LYS A 137 -12.59 1.74 -3.37
C LYS A 137 -12.68 3.15 -2.82
N PRO A 138 -13.85 3.56 -2.24
CA PRO A 138 -13.97 4.81 -1.52
C PRO A 138 -13.03 4.88 -0.31
N ILE A 139 -12.33 6.01 -0.18
CA ILE A 139 -11.51 6.37 0.98
C ILE A 139 -12.08 7.65 1.58
N GLU A 140 -12.94 7.49 2.56
CA GLU A 140 -13.55 8.60 3.26
C GLU A 140 -12.50 9.32 4.14
N VAL A 141 -12.42 10.63 4.02
CA VAL A 141 -11.52 11.48 4.82
C VAL A 141 -12.20 11.99 6.09
N CYS A 142 -13.46 12.36 5.96
CA CYS A 142 -14.30 12.77 7.08
C CYS A 142 -15.78 12.69 6.71
N ARG A 143 -16.65 12.75 7.69
CA ARG A 143 -18.11 12.78 7.46
C ARG A 143 -18.50 13.90 6.50
N VAL A 144 -19.40 13.64 5.58
CA VAL A 144 -19.88 14.55 4.52
C VAL A 144 -20.20 15.95 5.08
N ALA A 145 -20.91 16.03 6.22
CA ALA A 145 -21.26 17.31 6.86
C ALA A 145 -20.03 18.16 7.27
N ARG A 146 -18.84 17.57 7.37
CA ARG A 146 -17.60 18.27 7.71
C ARG A 146 -16.71 18.56 6.49
N GLY A 147 -17.06 18.07 5.30
CA GLY A 147 -16.23 18.16 4.10
C GLY A 147 -15.76 19.57 3.78
N LYS A 148 -16.67 20.54 3.76
CA LYS A 148 -16.35 21.96 3.50
C LYS A 148 -15.38 22.60 4.52
N ARG A 149 -15.25 22.03 5.73
CA ARG A 149 -14.36 22.51 6.81
C ARG A 149 -13.16 21.60 7.02
N CYS A 150 -12.95 20.63 6.13
CA CYS A 150 -11.85 19.70 6.23
C CYS A 150 -10.52 20.41 5.92
N LYS A 151 -9.60 20.37 6.87
CA LYS A 151 -8.27 21.00 6.71
C LYS A 151 -7.51 20.47 5.49
N MET A 152 -7.69 19.19 5.15
CA MET A 152 -7.05 18.57 4.00
C MET A 152 -7.48 19.24 2.69
N GLY A 153 -8.75 19.61 2.55
CA GLY A 153 -9.25 20.36 1.39
C GLY A 153 -8.72 21.79 1.32
N CYS A 154 -8.37 22.39 2.47
CA CYS A 154 -7.89 23.79 2.53
C CYS A 154 -6.36 23.90 2.35
N THR A 155 -5.59 22.83 2.59
CA THR A 155 -4.11 22.84 2.59
C THR A 155 -3.48 22.14 1.39
N SER A 156 -4.26 21.44 0.59
CA SER A 156 -3.79 20.75 -0.62
C SER A 156 -3.99 21.63 -1.85
N ASP A 157 -3.13 21.44 -2.84
CA ASP A 157 -3.40 21.97 -4.17
C ASP A 157 -4.78 21.52 -4.65
N PHE A 158 -5.47 22.39 -5.37
CA PHE A 158 -6.83 22.09 -5.86
C PHE A 158 -6.91 20.77 -6.64
N SER A 159 -5.84 20.40 -7.34
CA SER A 159 -5.71 19.13 -8.07
C SER A 159 -5.70 17.91 -7.15
N GLN A 160 -5.18 18.04 -5.92
CA GLN A 160 -5.00 16.94 -4.96
C GLN A 160 -5.98 16.98 -3.78
N ALA A 161 -6.82 18.01 -3.69
CA ALA A 161 -7.79 18.14 -2.60
C ALA A 161 -8.87 17.05 -2.68
N PRO A 162 -9.35 16.51 -1.54
CA PRO A 162 -10.48 15.58 -1.53
C PRO A 162 -11.77 16.28 -2.00
N ASP A 163 -12.72 15.50 -2.51
CA ASP A 163 -13.96 16.01 -3.08
C ASP A 163 -15.18 15.20 -2.63
N PHE A 164 -16.37 15.69 -2.94
CA PHE A 164 -17.64 15.01 -2.70
C PHE A 164 -17.98 14.06 -3.84
N GLY A 165 -18.49 12.89 -3.51
CA GLY A 165 -18.98 11.94 -4.49
C GLY A 165 -19.94 10.92 -3.92
N PHE A 166 -20.45 10.08 -4.80
CA PHE A 166 -21.44 9.07 -4.50
C PHE A 166 -20.88 7.68 -4.78
N CYS A 167 -20.98 6.80 -3.80
CA CYS A 167 -20.65 5.39 -3.95
C CYS A 167 -21.93 4.59 -4.27
N ALA A 168 -22.09 4.20 -5.54
CA ALA A 168 -23.28 3.50 -6.00
C ALA A 168 -23.48 2.12 -5.30
N SER A 169 -22.40 1.39 -5.06
CA SER A 169 -22.45 0.07 -4.41
C SER A 169 -22.91 0.12 -2.96
N GLN A 170 -22.65 1.23 -2.26
CA GLN A 170 -23.05 1.46 -0.86
C GLN A 170 -24.26 2.39 -0.72
N ASN A 171 -24.73 2.96 -1.83
CA ASN A 171 -25.82 3.95 -1.88
C ASN A 171 -25.58 5.13 -0.91
N THR A 172 -24.34 5.62 -0.82
CA THR A 172 -23.94 6.68 0.13
C THR A 172 -23.11 7.77 -0.52
N TYR A 173 -23.31 9.01 -0.07
CA TYR A 173 -22.40 10.11 -0.36
C TYR A 173 -21.23 10.08 0.61
N TYR A 174 -20.03 10.42 0.13
CA TYR A 174 -18.84 10.54 0.95
C TYR A 174 -17.97 11.72 0.49
N PHE A 175 -17.05 12.14 1.38
CA PHE A 175 -16.06 13.16 1.10
C PHE A 175 -14.66 12.54 1.24
N GLY A 176 -13.89 12.52 0.15
CA GLY A 176 -12.59 11.86 0.18
C GLY A 176 -11.96 11.60 -1.19
N TYR A 177 -11.44 10.41 -1.34
CA TYR A 177 -10.75 9.93 -2.54
C TYR A 177 -11.30 8.57 -2.99
N LYS A 178 -10.92 8.17 -4.19
CA LYS A 178 -11.00 6.78 -4.67
C LYS A 178 -9.61 6.17 -4.71
N LEU A 179 -9.45 5.03 -4.08
CA LEU A 179 -8.28 4.17 -4.24
C LEU A 179 -8.56 3.23 -5.41
N HIS A 180 -7.85 3.44 -6.51
CA HIS A 180 -7.81 2.50 -7.63
C HIS A 180 -6.71 1.49 -7.39
N ALA A 181 -6.94 0.24 -7.75
CA ALA A 181 -5.93 -0.81 -7.69
C ALA A 181 -6.01 -1.73 -8.90
N LEU A 182 -4.85 -2.12 -9.40
CA LEU A 182 -4.65 -3.15 -10.40
C LEU A 182 -3.98 -4.34 -9.74
N CYS A 183 -4.60 -5.52 -9.76
CA CYS A 183 -4.01 -6.73 -9.18
C CYS A 183 -4.01 -7.88 -10.17
N GLY A 184 -3.01 -8.77 -10.07
CA GLY A 184 -2.94 -10.01 -10.83
C GLY A 184 -3.92 -11.09 -10.32
N LEU A 185 -3.96 -12.22 -11.01
CA LEU A 185 -4.78 -13.39 -10.62
C LEU A 185 -4.42 -13.93 -9.23
N SER A 186 -3.16 -13.84 -8.85
CA SER A 186 -2.67 -14.21 -7.52
C SER A 186 -3.27 -13.35 -6.39
N GLY A 187 -3.70 -12.12 -6.72
CA GLY A 187 -4.15 -11.10 -5.78
C GLY A 187 -3.00 -10.22 -5.28
N VAL A 188 -1.89 -10.15 -5.99
CA VAL A 188 -0.82 -9.18 -5.74
C VAL A 188 -1.18 -7.84 -6.38
N ILE A 189 -1.08 -6.74 -5.65
CA ILE A 189 -1.32 -5.40 -6.19
C ILE A 189 -0.08 -4.96 -6.97
N HIS A 190 -0.22 -4.77 -8.26
CA HIS A 190 0.85 -4.26 -9.15
C HIS A 190 0.89 -2.74 -9.19
N SER A 191 -0.26 -2.10 -9.39
CA SER A 191 -0.40 -0.66 -9.46
C SER A 191 -1.56 -0.18 -8.60
N TYR A 192 -1.47 1.04 -8.11
CA TYR A 192 -2.55 1.72 -7.40
C TYR A 192 -2.40 3.23 -7.53
N ASP A 193 -3.50 3.95 -7.42
CA ASP A 193 -3.53 5.40 -7.39
C ASP A 193 -4.67 5.93 -6.53
N LEU A 194 -4.57 7.18 -6.14
CA LEU A 194 -5.59 7.91 -5.39
C LEU A 194 -6.09 9.09 -6.20
N SER A 195 -7.29 8.97 -6.72
CA SER A 195 -7.96 10.05 -7.43
C SER A 195 -8.98 10.78 -6.55
N LYS A 196 -9.34 12.00 -6.95
CA LYS A 196 -10.52 12.68 -6.41
C LYS A 196 -11.77 11.84 -6.70
N VAL A 197 -12.76 11.93 -5.83
CA VAL A 197 -14.03 11.22 -6.01
C VAL A 197 -14.74 11.63 -7.30
N SER A 198 -14.65 12.89 -7.70
CA SER A 198 -15.27 13.43 -8.92
C SER A 198 -14.65 12.93 -10.23
N VAL A 199 -13.43 12.39 -10.18
CA VAL A 199 -12.75 11.83 -11.36
C VAL A 199 -13.37 10.47 -11.71
N ALA A 200 -13.73 10.26 -12.99
CA ALA A 200 -14.26 8.98 -13.43
C ALA A 200 -13.21 7.85 -13.34
N ASP A 201 -13.65 6.63 -13.03
CA ASP A 201 -12.75 5.48 -12.83
C ASP A 201 -11.93 5.18 -14.10
N LEU A 202 -12.50 5.45 -15.27
CA LEU A 202 -11.86 5.27 -16.55
C LEU A 202 -10.52 6.04 -16.70
N HIS A 203 -10.37 7.19 -16.04
CA HIS A 203 -9.13 7.98 -16.08
C HIS A 203 -7.93 7.27 -15.39
N TYR A 204 -8.19 6.28 -14.53
CA TYR A 204 -7.11 5.47 -13.98
C TYR A 204 -6.44 4.57 -15.03
N MET A 205 -7.08 4.35 -16.18
CA MET A 205 -6.51 3.53 -17.24
C MET A 205 -5.31 4.18 -17.97
N ASP A 206 -4.85 5.35 -17.52
CA ASP A 206 -3.54 5.93 -17.88
C ASP A 206 -2.33 5.08 -17.42
N VAL A 207 -2.57 3.87 -16.88
CA VAL A 207 -1.55 2.82 -16.64
C VAL A 207 -0.90 2.27 -17.91
N LYS A 208 -1.39 2.64 -19.08
CA LYS A 208 -0.89 2.21 -20.40
C LYS A 208 0.62 2.33 -20.61
N HIS A 209 1.27 3.24 -19.90
CA HIS A 209 2.72 3.41 -20.02
C HIS A 209 3.55 2.37 -19.25
N THR A 210 2.91 1.50 -18.46
CA THR A 210 3.60 0.54 -17.59
C THR A 210 3.35 -0.92 -18.02
N TYR A 211 2.25 -1.19 -18.71
CA TYR A 211 1.82 -2.54 -19.10
C TYR A 211 1.66 -2.64 -20.61
N HIS A 212 1.94 -3.82 -21.16
CA HIS A 212 1.80 -4.15 -22.58
C HIS A 212 1.33 -5.60 -22.72
N ASP A 213 0.68 -5.92 -23.84
CA ASP A 213 0.32 -7.28 -24.23
C ASP A 213 -0.44 -8.07 -23.13
N CYS A 214 -1.37 -7.42 -22.45
CA CYS A 214 -2.10 -8.01 -21.32
C CYS A 214 -3.62 -7.77 -21.39
N SER A 215 -4.36 -8.52 -20.57
CA SER A 215 -5.81 -8.34 -20.40
C SER A 215 -6.10 -7.71 -19.04
N ILE A 216 -6.89 -6.63 -19.03
CA ILE A 216 -7.37 -5.98 -17.82
C ILE A 216 -8.88 -6.13 -17.73
N LEU A 217 -9.35 -6.66 -16.61
CA LEU A 217 -10.78 -6.84 -16.35
C LEU A 217 -11.25 -5.79 -15.35
N GLY A 218 -12.15 -4.91 -15.83
CA GLY A 218 -12.76 -3.85 -15.03
C GLY A 218 -14.25 -4.07 -14.77
N ASP A 219 -14.82 -3.21 -13.94
CA ASP A 219 -16.27 -3.14 -13.79
C ASP A 219 -16.91 -2.22 -14.85
N LYS A 220 -18.24 -2.01 -14.73
CA LYS A 220 -19.00 -1.13 -15.65
C LYS A 220 -18.57 0.34 -15.58
N GLY A 221 -17.84 0.77 -14.57
CA GLY A 221 -17.27 2.10 -14.41
C GLY A 221 -16.12 2.38 -15.38
N TYR A 222 -15.47 1.32 -15.87
CA TYR A 222 -14.33 1.39 -16.79
C TYR A 222 -14.75 1.24 -18.27
N VAL A 223 -16.05 1.20 -18.59
CA VAL A 223 -16.54 1.12 -19.96
C VAL A 223 -16.35 2.44 -20.69
N GLY A 224 -15.56 2.44 -21.77
CA GLY A 224 -15.34 3.57 -22.65
C GLY A 224 -14.71 3.11 -23.96
N ALA A 225 -15.49 3.16 -25.07
CA ALA A 225 -15.07 2.61 -26.36
C ALA A 225 -13.76 3.23 -26.87
N ASP A 226 -13.63 4.56 -26.76
CA ASP A 226 -12.45 5.29 -27.25
C ASP A 226 -11.20 4.91 -26.44
N VAL A 227 -11.33 4.79 -25.12
CA VAL A 227 -10.21 4.40 -24.24
C VAL A 227 -9.84 2.92 -24.45
N GLN A 228 -10.82 2.04 -24.63
CA GLN A 228 -10.57 0.62 -24.92
C GLN A 228 -9.84 0.44 -26.25
N LEU A 229 -10.21 1.22 -27.28
CA LEU A 229 -9.55 1.21 -28.57
C LEU A 229 -8.12 1.75 -28.47
N ASP A 230 -7.92 2.92 -27.84
CA ASP A 230 -6.61 3.55 -27.67
C ASP A 230 -5.64 2.62 -26.89
N LEU A 231 -6.09 1.99 -25.81
CA LEU A 231 -5.30 0.99 -25.06
C LEU A 231 -4.88 -0.18 -25.94
N PHE A 232 -5.79 -0.69 -26.76
CA PHE A 232 -5.48 -1.82 -27.63
C PHE A 232 -4.51 -1.43 -28.74
N GLU A 233 -4.72 -0.29 -29.41
CA GLU A 233 -3.87 0.18 -30.51
C GLU A 233 -2.46 0.61 -30.06
N THR A 234 -2.34 1.21 -28.87
CA THR A 234 -1.06 1.76 -28.40
C THR A 234 -0.22 0.78 -27.62
N THR A 235 -0.84 -0.13 -26.86
CA THR A 235 -0.14 -1.01 -25.90
C THR A 235 -0.58 -2.46 -25.96
N HIS A 236 -1.48 -2.84 -26.85
CA HIS A 236 -2.09 -4.16 -26.94
C HIS A 236 -2.78 -4.61 -25.64
N ILE A 237 -3.20 -3.66 -24.81
CA ILE A 237 -3.99 -3.94 -23.61
C ILE A 237 -5.44 -4.17 -23.99
N LYS A 238 -5.97 -5.34 -23.63
CA LYS A 238 -7.38 -5.67 -23.82
C LYS A 238 -8.15 -5.36 -22.53
N LEU A 239 -8.85 -4.21 -22.51
CA LEU A 239 -9.72 -3.84 -21.39
C LEU A 239 -11.09 -4.49 -21.57
N GLU A 240 -11.43 -5.47 -20.71
CA GLU A 240 -12.71 -6.17 -20.73
C GLU A 240 -13.60 -5.71 -19.57
N CYS A 241 -14.81 -5.24 -19.91
CA CYS A 241 -15.81 -4.79 -18.96
C CYS A 241 -17.16 -5.46 -19.22
N PRO A 242 -17.96 -5.72 -18.17
CA PRO A 242 -19.32 -6.24 -18.36
C PRO A 242 -20.21 -5.27 -19.11
N TYR A 243 -21.02 -5.78 -20.02
CA TYR A 243 -21.96 -4.96 -20.78
C TYR A 243 -23.00 -4.31 -19.86
N ARG A 244 -23.36 -3.04 -20.18
CA ARG A 244 -24.51 -2.38 -19.56
C ARG A 244 -25.80 -2.87 -20.20
N HIS A 245 -26.89 -2.99 -19.42
CA HIS A 245 -28.18 -3.47 -19.95
C HIS A 245 -28.75 -2.67 -21.13
N ASN A 246 -28.35 -1.41 -21.24
CA ASN A 246 -28.79 -0.51 -22.32
C ASN A 246 -27.85 -0.50 -23.53
N GLN A 247 -26.83 -1.35 -23.56
CA GLN A 247 -25.97 -1.49 -24.74
C GLN A 247 -26.66 -2.33 -25.81
N LYS A 248 -26.59 -1.87 -27.11
CA LYS A 248 -27.22 -2.54 -28.25
C LYS A 248 -26.75 -4.00 -28.42
N GLU A 249 -25.49 -4.28 -28.10
CA GLU A 249 -24.87 -5.60 -28.22
C GLU A 249 -24.68 -6.27 -26.87
N TRP A 250 -25.67 -6.19 -26.00
CA TRP A 250 -25.58 -6.79 -24.68
C TRP A 250 -25.29 -8.28 -24.74
N LYS A 251 -24.29 -8.71 -23.98
CA LYS A 251 -23.92 -10.12 -23.78
C LYS A 251 -23.80 -10.40 -22.28
N PRO A 252 -24.14 -11.62 -21.82
CA PRO A 252 -23.95 -11.99 -20.43
C PRO A 252 -22.47 -12.01 -20.07
N THR A 253 -22.14 -11.64 -18.82
CA THR A 253 -20.78 -11.69 -18.32
C THR A 253 -20.29 -13.14 -18.27
N PHE A 254 -19.10 -13.39 -18.81
CA PHE A 254 -18.48 -14.71 -18.76
C PHE A 254 -18.21 -15.13 -17.30
N VAL A 255 -18.78 -16.26 -16.89
CA VAL A 255 -18.78 -16.71 -15.48
C VAL A 255 -17.38 -16.83 -14.86
N PRO A 256 -16.34 -17.33 -15.53
CA PRO A 256 -14.98 -17.34 -14.99
C PRO A 256 -14.46 -15.94 -14.63
N LEU A 257 -14.73 -14.92 -15.45
CA LEU A 257 -14.33 -13.53 -15.19
C LEU A 257 -15.03 -12.97 -13.94
N ALA A 258 -16.32 -13.25 -13.78
CA ALA A 258 -17.06 -12.83 -12.58
C ALA A 258 -16.52 -13.49 -11.31
N LYS A 259 -16.09 -14.76 -11.38
CA LYS A 259 -15.46 -15.46 -10.24
C LYS A 259 -14.05 -14.90 -9.93
N ALA A 260 -13.27 -14.64 -10.95
CA ALA A 260 -11.93 -14.12 -10.80
C ALA A 260 -11.91 -12.71 -10.19
N ARG A 261 -12.88 -11.86 -10.53
CA ARG A 261 -13.07 -10.53 -9.96
C ARG A 261 -13.20 -10.52 -8.43
N LYS A 262 -13.71 -11.57 -7.81
CA LYS A 262 -13.77 -11.70 -6.35
C LYS A 262 -12.40 -11.56 -5.68
N ARG A 263 -11.31 -11.69 -6.43
CA ARG A 263 -9.96 -11.53 -5.90
C ARG A 263 -9.69 -10.08 -5.46
N ILE A 264 -10.00 -9.09 -6.31
CA ILE A 264 -9.79 -7.69 -5.95
C ILE A 264 -10.75 -7.23 -4.84
N GLU A 265 -11.98 -7.75 -4.81
CA GLU A 265 -12.93 -7.52 -3.72
C GLU A 265 -12.38 -8.04 -2.38
N THR A 266 -11.78 -9.23 -2.38
CA THR A 266 -11.10 -9.81 -1.20
C THR A 266 -9.93 -8.93 -0.74
N LEU A 267 -9.13 -8.41 -1.66
CA LEU A 267 -8.02 -7.49 -1.33
C LEU A 267 -8.53 -6.21 -0.66
N PHE A 268 -9.57 -5.60 -1.20
CA PHE A 268 -10.17 -4.42 -0.61
C PHE A 268 -10.79 -4.69 0.77
N SER A 269 -11.36 -5.89 0.99
CA SER A 269 -11.80 -6.32 2.31
C SER A 269 -10.64 -6.45 3.28
N GLN A 270 -9.55 -7.09 2.89
CA GLN A 270 -8.33 -7.20 3.70
C GLN A 270 -7.74 -5.84 4.05
N LEU A 271 -7.64 -4.92 3.07
CA LEU A 271 -7.18 -3.54 3.31
C LEU A 271 -8.10 -2.80 4.30
N THR A 272 -9.40 -3.08 4.29
CA THR A 272 -10.37 -2.47 5.20
C THR A 272 -10.28 -3.04 6.59
N ASP A 273 -10.30 -4.37 6.71
CA ASP A 273 -10.52 -5.06 7.98
C ASP A 273 -9.22 -5.27 8.76
N GLN A 274 -8.12 -5.58 8.05
CA GLN A 274 -6.83 -5.86 8.69
C GLN A 274 -5.93 -4.62 8.73
N PHE A 275 -5.90 -3.82 7.66
CA PHE A 275 -5.06 -2.63 7.59
C PHE A 275 -5.80 -1.33 7.89
N LEU A 276 -7.11 -1.36 8.15
CA LEU A 276 -7.92 -0.19 8.52
C LEU A 276 -7.76 0.98 7.54
N VAL A 277 -7.74 0.70 6.22
CA VAL A 277 -7.44 1.70 5.19
C VAL A 277 -8.43 2.87 5.18
N ILE A 278 -9.68 2.61 5.58
CA ILE A 278 -10.73 3.63 5.68
C ILE A 278 -10.64 4.46 6.96
N ARG A 279 -9.80 4.06 7.94
CA ARG A 279 -9.57 4.79 9.19
C ARG A 279 -8.26 5.56 9.09
N SER A 280 -8.31 6.76 8.53
CA SER A 280 -7.16 7.63 8.46
C SER A 280 -7.33 8.85 9.35
N TYR A 281 -6.37 9.07 10.24
CA TYR A 281 -6.29 10.28 11.08
C TYR A 281 -5.35 11.34 10.48
N ALA A 282 -4.95 11.18 9.21
CA ALA A 282 -4.13 12.14 8.51
C ALA A 282 -4.87 13.46 8.36
N LYS A 283 -4.17 14.57 8.60
CA LYS A 283 -4.73 15.93 8.51
C LYS A 283 -4.31 16.66 7.22
N ILE A 284 -3.38 16.07 6.47
CA ILE A 284 -2.86 16.60 5.20
C ILE A 284 -2.80 15.47 4.17
N THR A 285 -2.95 15.81 2.90
CA THR A 285 -3.00 14.87 1.77
C THR A 285 -1.75 13.97 1.70
N ASN A 286 -0.55 14.54 1.81
CA ASN A 286 0.70 13.75 1.79
C ASN A 286 0.78 12.75 2.95
N GLY A 287 0.22 13.10 4.12
CA GLY A 287 0.15 12.18 5.26
C GLY A 287 -0.83 11.02 5.01
N LEU A 288 -1.94 11.28 4.34
CA LEU A 288 -2.89 10.23 3.92
C LEU A 288 -2.25 9.29 2.89
N PHE A 289 -1.62 9.83 1.86
CA PHE A 289 -0.96 9.06 0.82
C PHE A 289 0.14 8.16 1.39
N ALA A 290 1.01 8.70 2.26
CA ALA A 290 2.04 7.92 2.94
C ALA A 290 1.46 6.76 3.78
N ARG A 291 0.31 6.96 4.43
CA ARG A 291 -0.39 5.89 5.17
C ARG A 291 -0.95 4.82 4.24
N ILE A 292 -1.57 5.20 3.14
CA ILE A 292 -2.14 4.24 2.18
C ILE A 292 -1.02 3.43 1.53
N ILE A 293 0.08 4.08 1.12
CA ILE A 293 1.28 3.39 0.61
C ILE A 293 1.77 2.36 1.64
N GLY A 294 1.92 2.76 2.91
CA GLY A 294 2.35 1.86 3.98
C GLY A 294 1.43 0.64 4.13
N LYS A 295 0.12 0.82 4.09
CA LYS A 295 -0.87 -0.27 4.22
C LYS A 295 -0.82 -1.25 3.06
N ILE A 296 -0.76 -0.75 1.83
CA ILE A 296 -0.63 -1.59 0.62
C ILE A 296 0.73 -2.32 0.63
N SER A 297 1.81 -1.64 1.02
CA SER A 297 3.14 -2.25 1.10
C SER A 297 3.22 -3.33 2.18
N ALA A 298 2.57 -3.12 3.33
CA ALA A 298 2.50 -4.13 4.38
C ALA A 298 1.71 -5.37 3.92
N LEU A 299 0.58 -5.18 3.21
CA LEU A 299 -0.15 -6.27 2.56
C LEU A 299 0.78 -7.07 1.63
N THR A 300 1.51 -6.38 0.73
CA THR A 300 2.43 -7.01 -0.23
C THR A 300 3.55 -7.79 0.47
N ILE A 301 4.11 -7.24 1.56
CA ILE A 301 5.14 -7.96 2.35
C ILE A 301 4.57 -9.23 3.00
N LEU A 302 3.38 -9.18 3.56
CA LEU A 302 2.75 -10.38 4.14
C LEU A 302 2.44 -11.43 3.07
N GLN A 303 2.05 -11.01 1.88
CA GLN A 303 1.89 -11.89 0.72
C GLN A 303 3.24 -12.52 0.33
N TYR A 304 4.32 -11.75 0.30
CA TYR A 304 5.65 -12.23 0.02
C TYR A 304 6.16 -13.23 1.06
N VAL A 305 5.90 -12.98 2.35
CA VAL A 305 6.21 -13.95 3.41
C VAL A 305 5.50 -15.29 3.21
N ASN A 306 4.24 -15.26 2.75
CA ASN A 306 3.53 -16.49 2.39
C ASN A 306 4.14 -17.15 1.15
N PHE A 307 4.48 -16.35 0.13
CA PHE A 307 5.08 -16.82 -1.12
C PHE A 307 6.38 -17.60 -0.87
N ILE A 308 7.34 -17.02 -0.14
CA ILE A 308 8.63 -17.70 0.18
C ILE A 308 8.48 -18.91 1.08
N ASN A 309 7.37 -19.02 1.80
CA ASN A 309 7.07 -20.21 2.64
C ASN A 309 6.11 -21.21 1.95
N ASN A 310 5.86 -21.07 0.65
CA ASN A 310 4.94 -21.92 -0.11
C ASN A 310 3.53 -22.01 0.50
N ARG A 311 3.06 -20.91 1.09
CA ARG A 311 1.72 -20.78 1.67
C ARG A 311 0.79 -20.02 0.71
N PRO A 312 -0.54 -20.17 0.81
CA PRO A 312 -1.48 -19.40 0.01
C PRO A 312 -1.28 -17.90 0.21
N ILE A 313 -0.92 -17.16 -0.85
CA ILE A 313 -0.56 -15.74 -0.83
C ILE A 313 -1.63 -14.88 -0.14
N GLY A 314 -2.92 -15.13 -0.41
CA GLY A 314 -4.03 -14.37 0.15
C GLY A 314 -4.33 -14.61 1.64
N ARG A 315 -3.70 -15.58 2.31
CA ARG A 315 -3.92 -15.87 3.73
C ARG A 315 -2.94 -15.10 4.64
N ILE A 316 -3.04 -13.79 4.65
CA ILE A 316 -2.05 -12.90 5.28
C ILE A 316 -2.13 -12.81 6.80
N LYS A 317 -3.25 -13.13 7.43
CA LYS A 317 -3.49 -12.95 8.89
C LYS A 317 -2.42 -13.58 9.77
N TYR A 318 -1.84 -14.69 9.35
CA TYR A 318 -0.85 -15.47 10.12
C TYR A 318 0.51 -15.55 9.41
N ALA A 319 0.78 -14.68 8.46
CA ALA A 319 1.99 -14.74 7.65
C ALA A 319 3.28 -14.59 8.47
N LEU A 320 3.25 -13.78 9.55
CA LEU A 320 4.40 -13.53 10.42
C LEU A 320 4.45 -14.45 11.66
N ASN A 321 3.53 -15.38 11.80
CA ASN A 321 3.50 -16.35 12.90
C ASN A 321 4.29 -17.62 12.55
#